data_a88be77078152f8b4e4020f6b4e4d8ba
#
_entry.id   a88be77078152f8b4e4020f6b4e4d8ba
#
_cell.length_a   1.000
_cell.length_b   1.000
_cell.length_c   1.000
_cell.angle_alpha   90.00
_cell.angle_beta   90.00
_cell.angle_gamma   90.00
#
_symmetry.space_group_name_H-M   'P 1'
#
loop_
_entity.id
_entity.type
_entity.pdbx_description
1 polymer ?
#
loop_
_entity_poly.entity_id
_entity_poly.type
_entity_poly.pdbx_seq_one_letter_code
_entity_poly.pdbx_strand_id
1 'polypeptide(L)'
;MKRYGNLWQQVCSYENIDKAIRLTFRGKRRYNEFKEIEKNLPYYREQLHEMLVNESYTYGEYTIKHIYEPKPRTALVARTFPDRFIHHAIVNIGEPIWSSRTYYHSYACIKGKGTHAAHRQIAKLVAGYNYICHLDIHSFYASINHDVLKRALRRKIKDVKFLRYCDGLIDNYPTPCGIPIGNATSPWFGNVALWGVDDFIKHELKLPYVRYNDDMVIASNDKSELVKARERVRGYLWETMGLTFSKSYIKNTRQGINAVGYHSYKNRKSDTVTILKRKTARKIRLFVAEKATTEALKSVKSANKVLRVLTSYNGILTNCSCKRFIQKIDFNNKLDLFKIRGHEMIKQITDFYNNGILTGETLTIETVAGLHIYISGIQQTKNKYYHEYICEENGEKLKQTNGKNPTLSVIQFYIAAKEHDKEEKQIRESGKLYKVFSSAYSITNAAEAMKDIDFKNNLVSAMFTKSGKHPELVPYESDYAQKKGIDTAGVLQKLETIAAAS
;
A
#
# COMPACT_ATOMS: atom_id res chain seq x y z
N MET A 1 -15.75 22.60 21.04
CA MET A 1 -15.22 21.46 20.26
C MET A 1 -13.94 20.97 20.91
N LYS A 2 -13.77 19.65 21.16
CA LYS A 2 -12.55 19.08 21.78
C LYS A 2 -11.33 19.27 20.87
N ARG A 3 -10.22 19.78 21.44
CA ARG A 3 -8.94 20.01 20.75
C ARG A 3 -7.89 19.07 21.32
N TYR A 4 -7.01 18.55 20.47
CA TYR A 4 -5.97 17.58 20.82
C TYR A 4 -4.67 18.29 21.24
N GLY A 5 -4.07 17.84 22.32
CA GLY A 5 -2.75 18.22 22.83
C GLY A 5 -1.87 17.00 23.06
N ASN A 6 -0.66 17.21 23.56
CA ASN A 6 0.33 16.15 23.86
C ASN A 6 0.65 15.27 22.65
N LEU A 7 0.67 15.86 21.45
CA LEU A 7 0.94 15.17 20.19
C LEU A 7 2.44 15.11 19.89
N TRP A 8 3.19 16.14 20.32
CA TRP A 8 4.60 16.24 20.00
C TRP A 8 5.42 15.10 20.60
N GLN A 9 5.15 14.70 21.84
CA GLN A 9 5.79 13.53 22.44
C GLN A 9 5.57 12.26 21.64
N GLN A 10 4.36 12.09 21.07
CA GLN A 10 4.05 10.96 20.23
C GLN A 10 4.80 11.02 18.88
N VAL A 11 4.99 12.24 18.32
CA VAL A 11 5.81 12.43 17.10
C VAL A 11 7.23 11.99 17.32
N CYS A 12 7.83 12.35 18.47
CA CYS A 12 9.21 12.04 18.86
C CYS A 12 9.41 10.56 19.26
N SER A 13 8.36 9.79 19.53
CA SER A 13 8.51 8.42 20.01
C SER A 13 9.20 7.53 18.99
N TYR A 14 10.06 6.62 19.46
CA TYR A 14 10.73 5.65 18.60
C TYR A 14 9.76 4.76 17.83
N GLU A 15 8.62 4.40 18.44
CA GLU A 15 7.57 3.64 17.76
C GLU A 15 7.06 4.37 16.50
N ASN A 16 6.79 5.68 16.64
CA ASN A 16 6.34 6.50 15.53
C ASN A 16 7.44 6.72 14.49
N ILE A 17 8.69 6.92 14.90
CA ILE A 17 9.83 7.05 14.01
C ILE A 17 10.03 5.76 13.21
N ASP A 18 9.98 4.59 13.83
CA ASP A 18 10.06 3.30 13.15
C ASP A 18 8.92 3.09 12.14
N LYS A 19 7.72 3.54 12.49
CA LYS A 19 6.58 3.55 11.56
C LYS A 19 6.81 4.51 10.39
N ALA A 20 7.34 5.71 10.64
CA ALA A 20 7.65 6.70 9.61
C ALA A 20 8.74 6.18 8.66
N ILE A 21 9.77 5.53 9.20
CA ILE A 21 10.82 4.87 8.43
C ILE A 21 10.21 3.82 7.48
N ARG A 22 9.41 2.87 8.01
CA ARG A 22 8.76 1.83 7.18
C ARG A 22 7.93 2.42 6.05
N LEU A 23 7.14 3.47 6.34
CA LEU A 23 6.30 4.12 5.34
C LEU A 23 7.12 4.86 4.27
N THR A 24 8.19 5.53 4.69
CA THR A 24 9.08 6.28 3.78
C THR A 24 9.80 5.34 2.81
N PHE A 25 10.23 4.17 3.29
CA PHE A 25 10.88 3.14 2.45
C PHE A 25 9.93 2.41 1.50
N ARG A 26 8.62 2.46 1.73
CA ARG A 26 7.64 1.69 0.95
C ARG A 26 7.73 1.98 -0.55
N GLY A 27 8.13 0.96 -1.32
CA GLY A 27 8.28 1.04 -2.77
C GLY A 27 9.50 1.85 -3.25
N LYS A 28 10.39 2.28 -2.34
CA LYS A 28 11.52 3.16 -2.68
C LYS A 28 12.90 2.52 -2.44
N ARG A 29 13.00 1.34 -1.84
CA ARG A 29 14.28 0.66 -1.53
C ARG A 29 15.21 0.45 -2.73
N ARG A 30 14.70 0.53 -3.96
CA ARG A 30 15.51 0.41 -5.19
C ARG A 30 16.35 1.65 -5.51
N TYR A 31 16.06 2.80 -4.94
CA TYR A 31 16.78 4.05 -5.19
C TYR A 31 18.03 4.12 -4.32
N ASN A 32 19.13 4.65 -4.89
CA ASN A 32 20.43 4.64 -4.22
C ASN A 32 20.41 5.39 -2.89
N GLU A 33 19.77 6.57 -2.82
CA GLU A 33 19.60 7.34 -1.58
C GLU A 33 18.98 6.49 -0.45
N PHE A 34 17.98 5.65 -0.76
CA PHE A 34 17.33 4.77 0.22
C PHE A 34 18.22 3.59 0.60
N LYS A 35 19.03 3.08 -0.32
CA LYS A 35 20.00 2.01 -0.02
C LYS A 35 21.09 2.50 0.94
N GLU A 36 21.57 3.72 0.75
CA GLU A 36 22.57 4.31 1.65
C GLU A 36 22.01 4.49 3.08
N ILE A 37 20.80 5.02 3.20
CA ILE A 37 20.13 5.12 4.51
C ILE A 37 19.89 3.72 5.12
N GLU A 38 19.53 2.72 4.32
CA GLU A 38 19.28 1.34 4.79
C GLU A 38 20.54 0.68 5.33
N LYS A 39 21.73 0.99 4.81
CA LYS A 39 23.02 0.45 5.27
C LYS A 39 23.31 0.83 6.72
N ASN A 40 22.95 2.04 7.13
CA ASN A 40 23.18 2.53 8.49
C ASN A 40 21.90 3.04 9.14
N LEU A 41 20.84 2.24 9.07
CA LEU A 41 19.52 2.61 9.55
C LEU A 41 19.46 2.97 11.05
N PRO A 42 20.19 2.30 11.97
CA PRO A 42 20.23 2.68 13.38
C PRO A 42 20.71 4.12 13.58
N TYR A 43 21.76 4.54 12.90
CA TYR A 43 22.28 5.91 12.96
C TYR A 43 21.23 6.94 12.49
N TYR A 44 20.62 6.73 11.33
CA TYR A 44 19.60 7.63 10.81
C TYR A 44 18.33 7.67 11.69
N ARG A 45 17.99 6.56 12.34
CA ARG A 45 16.90 6.49 13.30
C ARG A 45 17.15 7.36 14.51
N GLU A 46 18.36 7.30 15.06
CA GLU A 46 18.78 8.13 16.21
C GLU A 46 18.83 9.61 15.83
N GLN A 47 19.42 9.94 14.69
CA GLN A 47 19.44 11.32 14.17
C GLN A 47 18.02 11.91 14.03
N LEU A 48 17.04 11.14 13.55
CA LEU A 48 15.65 11.59 13.47
C LEU A 48 15.07 11.85 14.86
N HIS A 49 15.34 10.98 15.81
CA HIS A 49 14.88 11.13 17.19
C HIS A 49 15.48 12.40 17.83
N GLU A 50 16.78 12.58 17.75
CA GLU A 50 17.48 13.75 18.26
C GLU A 50 16.98 15.06 17.62
N MET A 51 16.82 15.09 16.28
CA MET A 51 16.28 16.25 15.58
C MET A 51 14.89 16.65 16.05
N LEU A 52 14.04 15.68 16.36
CA LEU A 52 12.67 15.94 16.82
C LEU A 52 12.62 16.33 18.29
N VAL A 53 13.40 15.67 19.15
CA VAL A 53 13.45 15.95 20.61
C VAL A 53 14.08 17.32 20.87
N ASN A 54 15.22 17.61 20.24
CA ASN A 54 15.96 18.85 20.40
C ASN A 54 15.40 20.00 19.54
N GLU A 55 14.34 19.72 18.74
CA GLU A 55 13.71 20.70 17.84
C GLU A 55 14.72 21.36 16.86
N SER A 56 15.76 20.63 16.50
CA SER A 56 16.87 21.09 15.65
C SER A 56 16.64 20.87 14.15
N TYR A 57 15.50 20.28 13.78
CA TYR A 57 15.15 20.07 12.37
C TYR A 57 14.96 21.39 11.62
N THR A 58 15.66 21.53 10.50
CA THR A 58 15.49 22.63 9.55
C THR A 58 14.89 22.14 8.25
N TYR A 59 13.92 22.88 7.74
CA TYR A 59 13.22 22.55 6.48
C TYR A 59 14.19 22.69 5.31
N GLY A 60 14.25 21.63 4.49
CA GLY A 60 15.15 21.64 3.34
C GLY A 60 14.54 22.32 2.11
N GLU A 61 15.42 22.71 1.21
CA GLU A 61 15.02 23.17 -0.10
C GLU A 61 14.38 22.07 -0.93
N TYR A 62 13.42 22.45 -1.76
CA TYR A 62 12.76 21.52 -2.67
C TYR A 62 13.55 21.36 -3.97
N THR A 63 13.64 20.13 -4.44
CA THR A 63 14.07 19.85 -5.82
C THR A 63 12.85 19.93 -6.76
N ILE A 64 12.98 20.70 -7.83
CA ILE A 64 11.93 20.85 -8.83
C ILE A 64 11.94 19.62 -9.76
N LYS A 65 10.79 18.94 -9.91
CA LYS A 65 10.57 17.88 -10.90
C LYS A 65 9.38 18.18 -11.79
N HIS A 66 9.58 18.15 -13.09
CA HIS A 66 8.47 18.27 -14.04
C HIS A 66 7.86 16.90 -14.32
N ILE A 67 6.55 16.77 -14.09
CA ILE A 67 5.75 15.57 -14.36
C ILE A 67 4.86 15.88 -15.55
N TYR A 68 4.94 15.07 -16.61
CA TYR A 68 4.19 15.28 -17.84
C TYR A 68 2.91 14.45 -17.96
N GLU A 69 2.75 13.39 -17.18
CA GLU A 69 1.57 12.54 -17.18
C GLU A 69 0.81 12.57 -15.85
N PRO A 70 -0.53 12.60 -15.86
CA PRO A 70 -1.47 12.70 -16.99
C PRO A 70 -1.64 14.14 -17.53
N LYS A 71 -1.08 15.13 -16.85
CA LYS A 71 -1.01 16.55 -17.24
C LYS A 71 0.33 17.10 -16.77
N PRO A 72 0.91 18.08 -17.50
CA PRO A 72 2.09 18.79 -17.04
C PRO A 72 1.88 19.38 -15.65
N ARG A 73 2.81 19.10 -14.73
CA ARG A 73 2.80 19.62 -13.35
C ARG A 73 4.22 19.82 -12.87
N THR A 74 4.44 20.85 -12.09
CA THR A 74 5.68 21.05 -11.35
C THR A 74 5.50 20.47 -9.96
N ALA A 75 6.27 19.44 -9.62
CA ALA A 75 6.29 18.86 -8.30
C ALA A 75 7.53 19.39 -7.55
N LEU A 76 7.33 19.85 -6.33
CA LEU A 76 8.38 20.19 -5.39
C LEU A 76 8.65 18.97 -4.53
N VAL A 77 9.85 18.42 -4.67
CA VAL A 77 10.24 17.16 -4.03
C VAL A 77 11.15 17.46 -2.84
N ALA A 78 10.69 17.13 -1.65
CA ALA A 78 11.47 17.27 -0.42
C ALA A 78 12.69 16.34 -0.41
N ARG A 79 13.75 16.72 0.29
CA ARG A 79 14.93 15.90 0.55
C ARG A 79 14.51 14.51 1.04
N THR A 80 15.29 13.50 0.69
CA THR A 80 14.98 12.15 1.14
C THR A 80 15.11 12.07 2.66
N PHE A 81 16.26 12.42 3.20
CA PHE A 81 16.52 12.52 4.63
C PHE A 81 16.86 13.98 4.99
N PRO A 82 16.33 14.52 6.10
CA PRO A 82 15.36 13.93 7.02
C PRO A 82 13.89 14.16 6.61
N ASP A 83 13.62 15.07 5.66
CA ASP A 83 12.30 15.67 5.42
C ASP A 83 11.18 14.65 5.23
N ARG A 84 11.37 13.67 4.32
CA ARG A 84 10.31 12.69 4.03
C ARG A 84 9.98 11.81 5.24
N PHE A 85 10.96 11.53 6.10
CA PHE A 85 10.74 10.76 7.32
C PHE A 85 9.93 11.56 8.34
N ILE A 86 10.29 12.84 8.53
CA ILE A 86 9.57 13.76 9.42
C ILE A 86 8.15 14.02 8.94
N HIS A 87 7.94 14.19 7.62
CA HIS A 87 6.60 14.29 7.05
C HIS A 87 5.74 13.08 7.41
N HIS A 88 6.28 11.87 7.33
CA HIS A 88 5.54 10.66 7.73
C HIS A 88 5.34 10.59 9.25
N ALA A 89 6.31 11.01 10.07
CA ALA A 89 6.16 11.05 11.52
C ALA A 89 5.00 11.99 11.94
N ILE A 90 4.90 13.17 11.33
CA ILE A 90 3.81 14.12 11.57
C ILE A 90 2.47 13.56 11.08
N VAL A 91 2.43 12.98 9.87
CA VAL A 91 1.20 12.40 9.31
C VAL A 91 0.69 11.24 10.14
N ASN A 92 1.55 10.37 10.64
CA ASN A 92 1.15 9.23 11.47
C ASN A 92 0.31 9.63 12.69
N ILE A 93 0.64 10.78 13.29
CA ILE A 93 -0.04 11.31 14.48
C ILE A 93 -1.22 12.21 14.10
N GLY A 94 -1.07 12.99 13.01
CA GLY A 94 -2.11 13.91 12.55
C GLY A 94 -3.27 13.23 11.83
N GLU A 95 -3.01 12.18 11.05
CA GLU A 95 -4.01 11.48 10.21
C GLU A 95 -5.28 11.07 10.98
N PRO A 96 -5.23 10.40 12.14
CA PRO A 96 -6.43 10.03 12.89
C PRO A 96 -7.28 11.25 13.28
N ILE A 97 -6.62 12.36 13.66
CA ILE A 97 -7.29 13.60 14.07
C ILE A 97 -7.94 14.28 12.87
N TRP A 98 -7.20 14.42 11.78
CA TRP A 98 -7.68 15.07 10.55
C TRP A 98 -8.79 14.25 9.89
N SER A 99 -8.63 12.92 9.84
CA SER A 99 -9.62 12.00 9.28
C SER A 99 -10.96 12.07 10.05
N SER A 100 -10.92 12.16 11.38
CA SER A 100 -12.13 12.22 12.21
C SER A 100 -12.98 13.46 11.98
N ARG A 101 -12.37 14.54 11.45
CA ARG A 101 -13.06 15.80 11.14
C ARG A 101 -13.48 15.91 9.68
N THR A 102 -12.82 15.16 8.80
CA THR A 102 -13.09 15.21 7.36
C THR A 102 -14.51 14.71 7.06
N TYR A 103 -15.20 15.41 6.18
CA TYR A 103 -16.57 15.07 5.78
C TYR A 103 -16.69 13.59 5.37
N TYR A 104 -17.77 12.93 5.81
CA TYR A 104 -17.96 11.49 5.59
C TYR A 104 -17.88 11.09 4.11
N HIS A 105 -18.46 11.88 3.20
CA HIS A 105 -18.40 11.65 1.75
C HIS A 105 -17.21 12.36 1.06
N SER A 106 -16.13 12.60 1.79
CA SER A 106 -14.81 12.86 1.23
C SER A 106 -14.05 11.56 1.07
N TYR A 107 -13.44 11.35 -0.10
CA TYR A 107 -12.90 10.04 -0.49
C TYR A 107 -11.41 10.02 -0.83
N ALA A 108 -10.77 11.16 -1.02
CA ALA A 108 -9.36 11.23 -1.36
C ALA A 108 -8.47 11.05 -0.13
N CYS A 109 -7.44 10.21 -0.26
CA CYS A 109 -6.40 9.98 0.76
C CYS A 109 -6.89 9.49 2.13
N ILE A 110 -8.06 8.89 2.20
CA ILE A 110 -8.64 8.34 3.43
C ILE A 110 -8.61 6.81 3.35
N LYS A 111 -8.10 6.16 4.40
CA LYS A 111 -8.02 4.70 4.48
C LYS A 111 -9.40 4.05 4.32
N GLY A 112 -9.49 3.00 3.53
CA GLY A 112 -10.75 2.31 3.22
C GLY A 112 -11.66 3.01 2.21
N LYS A 113 -11.27 4.20 1.72
CA LYS A 113 -11.97 4.95 0.67
C LYS A 113 -11.15 4.96 -0.63
N GLY A 114 -11.29 5.94 -1.46
CA GLY A 114 -10.53 6.09 -2.71
C GLY A 114 -11.43 6.25 -3.92
N THR A 115 -10.84 6.19 -5.11
CA THR A 115 -11.49 6.50 -6.39
C THR A 115 -12.74 5.65 -6.64
N HIS A 116 -12.68 4.35 -6.37
CA HIS A 116 -13.82 3.44 -6.62
C HIS A 116 -14.98 3.68 -5.65
N ALA A 117 -14.67 3.97 -4.37
CA ALA A 117 -15.70 4.29 -3.39
C ALA A 117 -16.36 5.65 -3.69
N ALA A 118 -15.57 6.68 -4.07
CA ALA A 118 -16.07 7.97 -4.53
C ALA A 118 -17.01 7.80 -5.72
N HIS A 119 -16.58 7.03 -6.72
CA HIS A 119 -17.36 6.75 -7.91
C HIS A 119 -18.70 6.08 -7.58
N ARG A 120 -18.70 5.02 -6.74
CA ARG A 120 -19.96 4.37 -6.32
C ARG A 120 -20.92 5.35 -5.64
N GLN A 121 -20.40 6.28 -4.83
CA GLN A 121 -21.24 7.30 -4.18
C GLN A 121 -21.75 8.34 -5.18
N ILE A 122 -20.95 8.76 -6.16
CA ILE A 122 -21.40 9.64 -7.24
C ILE A 122 -22.48 8.93 -8.07
N ALA A 123 -22.36 7.65 -8.35
CA ALA A 123 -23.40 6.89 -9.05
C ALA A 123 -24.72 6.85 -8.25
N LYS A 124 -24.67 6.80 -6.91
CA LYS A 124 -25.87 6.94 -6.06
C LYS A 124 -26.51 8.33 -6.18
N LEU A 125 -25.72 9.40 -6.28
CA LEU A 125 -26.26 10.73 -6.54
C LEU A 125 -26.93 10.80 -7.92
N VAL A 126 -26.31 10.20 -8.94
CA VAL A 126 -26.91 10.10 -10.29
C VAL A 126 -28.25 9.34 -10.22
N ALA A 127 -28.32 8.26 -9.45
CA ALA A 127 -29.55 7.48 -9.29
C ALA A 127 -30.67 8.25 -8.59
N GLY A 128 -30.34 8.99 -7.52
CA GLY A 128 -31.31 9.61 -6.64
C GLY A 128 -31.83 10.98 -7.10
N TYR A 129 -31.12 11.67 -7.98
CA TYR A 129 -31.42 13.06 -8.31
C TYR A 129 -31.54 13.29 -9.83
N ASN A 130 -32.18 14.41 -10.21
CA ASN A 130 -32.38 14.79 -11.60
C ASN A 130 -31.25 15.65 -12.16
N TYR A 131 -30.59 16.44 -11.31
CA TYR A 131 -29.52 17.34 -11.71
C TYR A 131 -28.29 17.18 -10.83
N ILE A 132 -27.14 17.42 -11.43
CA ILE A 132 -25.84 17.35 -10.81
C ILE A 132 -25.02 18.58 -11.16
N CYS A 133 -24.43 19.20 -10.14
CA CYS A 133 -23.43 20.26 -10.24
C CYS A 133 -22.05 19.66 -10.01
N HIS A 134 -21.14 19.89 -10.95
CA HIS A 134 -19.72 19.47 -10.86
C HIS A 134 -18.84 20.71 -10.73
N LEU A 135 -18.06 20.75 -9.67
CA LEU A 135 -17.15 21.83 -9.33
C LEU A 135 -15.74 21.26 -9.17
N ASP A 136 -14.74 21.91 -9.77
CA ASP A 136 -13.33 21.51 -9.72
C ASP A 136 -12.51 22.78 -9.47
N ILE A 137 -11.76 22.83 -8.38
CA ILE A 137 -11.01 24.02 -7.98
C ILE A 137 -9.79 24.20 -8.89
N HIS A 138 -9.55 25.46 -9.30
CA HIS A 138 -8.41 25.77 -10.14
C HIS A 138 -7.10 25.66 -9.36
N SER A 139 -6.14 24.88 -9.90
CA SER A 139 -4.79 24.77 -9.35
C SER A 139 -4.73 24.56 -7.83
N PHE A 140 -5.64 23.74 -7.28
CA PHE A 140 -5.96 23.66 -5.85
C PHE A 140 -4.72 23.68 -4.93
N TYR A 141 -3.80 22.73 -5.11
CA TYR A 141 -2.62 22.65 -4.24
C TYR A 141 -1.73 23.91 -4.30
N ALA A 142 -1.63 24.56 -5.44
CA ALA A 142 -0.85 25.78 -5.62
C ALA A 142 -1.56 27.05 -5.11
N SER A 143 -2.89 26.96 -4.85
CA SER A 143 -3.72 28.11 -4.48
C SER A 143 -4.16 28.10 -3.01
N ILE A 144 -3.79 27.08 -2.23
CA ILE A 144 -4.17 27.02 -0.80
C ILE A 144 -3.47 28.14 -0.03
N ASN A 145 -4.26 29.05 0.54
CA ASN A 145 -3.74 30.10 1.42
C ASN A 145 -3.23 29.52 2.74
N HIS A 146 -1.99 29.88 3.12
CA HIS A 146 -1.32 29.33 4.31
C HIS A 146 -2.07 29.68 5.60
N ASP A 147 -2.55 30.92 5.76
CA ASP A 147 -3.23 31.34 6.99
C ASP A 147 -4.58 30.62 7.17
N VAL A 148 -5.31 30.39 6.06
CA VAL A 148 -6.55 29.61 6.08
C VAL A 148 -6.27 28.19 6.56
N LEU A 149 -5.25 27.54 6.00
CA LEU A 149 -4.86 26.18 6.38
C LEU A 149 -4.41 26.10 7.84
N LYS A 150 -3.56 27.03 8.29
CA LYS A 150 -3.08 27.10 9.67
C LYS A 150 -4.23 27.31 10.65
N ARG A 151 -5.19 28.22 10.35
CA ARG A 151 -6.41 28.40 11.16
C ARG A 151 -7.25 27.13 11.22
N ALA A 152 -7.39 26.41 10.10
CA ALA A 152 -8.14 25.16 10.06
C ALA A 152 -7.52 24.07 10.95
N LEU A 153 -6.19 23.90 10.93
CA LEU A 153 -5.47 22.99 11.82
C LEU A 153 -5.73 23.28 13.30
N ARG A 154 -5.72 24.57 13.69
CA ARG A 154 -5.93 25.04 15.06
C ARG A 154 -7.36 24.81 15.57
N ARG A 155 -8.32 24.57 14.69
CA ARG A 155 -9.68 24.16 15.12
C ARG A 155 -9.70 22.83 15.87
N LYS A 156 -8.77 21.91 15.58
CA LYS A 156 -8.72 20.57 16.17
C LYS A 156 -7.49 20.31 17.04
N ILE A 157 -6.42 21.04 16.82
CA ILE A 157 -5.14 20.84 17.50
C ILE A 157 -4.83 22.05 18.36
N LYS A 158 -4.35 21.81 19.59
CA LYS A 158 -3.86 22.82 20.52
C LYS A 158 -2.39 22.64 20.91
N ASP A 159 -1.76 21.56 20.47
CA ASP A 159 -0.35 21.29 20.72
C ASP A 159 0.53 22.29 19.95
N VAL A 160 1.21 23.16 20.68
CA VAL A 160 1.96 24.29 20.11
C VAL A 160 3.13 23.79 19.27
N LYS A 161 3.87 22.76 19.75
CA LYS A 161 5.03 22.24 19.04
C LYS A 161 4.61 21.53 17.76
N PHE A 162 3.60 20.68 17.83
CA PHE A 162 3.03 20.02 16.64
C PHE A 162 2.54 21.03 15.59
N LEU A 163 1.85 22.08 16.03
CA LEU A 163 1.36 23.14 15.12
C LEU A 163 2.52 23.92 14.51
N ARG A 164 3.57 24.27 15.28
CA ARG A 164 4.74 24.96 14.78
C ARG A 164 5.44 24.19 13.65
N TYR A 165 5.56 22.87 13.81
CA TYR A 165 6.11 22.03 12.74
C TYR A 165 5.19 21.93 11.52
N CYS A 166 3.87 21.85 11.72
CA CYS A 166 2.91 21.92 10.60
C CYS A 166 3.02 23.27 9.88
N ASP A 167 3.09 24.36 10.62
CA ASP A 167 3.22 25.73 10.07
C ASP A 167 4.53 25.86 9.26
N GLY A 168 5.64 25.36 9.78
CA GLY A 168 6.90 25.39 9.06
C GLY A 168 6.88 24.57 7.77
N LEU A 169 6.19 23.40 7.75
CA LEU A 169 6.00 22.63 6.53
C LEU A 169 5.12 23.34 5.49
N ILE A 170 4.17 24.16 5.95
CA ILE A 170 3.32 24.99 5.11
C ILE A 170 4.13 26.16 4.56
N ASP A 171 4.84 26.87 5.41
CA ASP A 171 5.61 28.07 5.06
C ASP A 171 6.86 27.79 4.25
N ASN A 172 7.37 26.55 4.27
CA ASN A 172 8.48 26.13 3.41
C ASN A 172 8.13 26.14 1.91
N TYR A 173 6.86 26.37 1.55
CA TYR A 173 6.49 26.62 0.16
C TYR A 173 6.91 28.04 -0.26
N PRO A 174 7.46 28.24 -1.47
CA PRO A 174 8.12 29.49 -1.85
C PRO A 174 7.23 30.76 -1.87
N THR A 175 5.93 30.59 -1.83
CA THR A 175 4.95 31.70 -1.90
C THR A 175 3.94 31.59 -0.75
N PRO A 176 3.27 32.70 -0.35
CA PRO A 176 2.26 32.69 0.73
C PRO A 176 1.03 31.81 0.47
N CYS A 177 0.89 31.31 -0.74
CA CYS A 177 -0.14 30.36 -1.15
C CYS A 177 0.50 29.14 -1.76
N GLY A 178 -0.08 27.99 -1.51
CA GLY A 178 0.32 26.71 -2.09
C GLY A 178 0.96 25.76 -1.11
N ILE A 179 0.88 24.48 -1.44
CA ILE A 179 1.58 23.39 -0.75
C ILE A 179 2.18 22.42 -1.77
N PRO A 180 3.31 21.77 -1.46
CA PRO A 180 4.05 20.96 -2.43
C PRO A 180 3.27 19.73 -2.88
N ILE A 181 3.19 19.50 -4.18
CA ILE A 181 2.68 18.22 -4.72
C ILE A 181 3.77 17.16 -4.54
N GLY A 182 3.47 16.09 -3.80
CA GLY A 182 4.36 14.94 -3.60
C GLY A 182 4.80 14.72 -2.15
N ASN A 183 4.61 15.67 -1.25
CA ASN A 183 4.84 15.48 0.18
C ASN A 183 3.74 14.60 0.81
N ALA A 184 4.10 13.81 1.84
CA ALA A 184 3.13 12.97 2.56
C ALA A 184 2.05 13.79 3.29
N THR A 185 2.37 15.03 3.70
CA THR A 185 1.46 15.96 4.39
C THR A 185 0.45 16.61 3.46
N SER A 186 0.80 16.88 2.21
CA SER A 186 -0.02 17.70 1.31
C SER A 186 -1.44 17.17 1.05
N PRO A 187 -1.68 15.87 0.86
CA PRO A 187 -3.04 15.36 0.71
C PRO A 187 -3.92 15.60 1.94
N TRP A 188 -3.34 15.53 3.12
CA TRP A 188 -4.03 15.79 4.37
C TRP A 188 -4.29 17.27 4.58
N PHE A 189 -3.30 18.11 4.32
CA PHE A 189 -3.45 19.57 4.38
C PHE A 189 -4.50 20.07 3.38
N GLY A 190 -4.55 19.49 2.17
CA GLY A 190 -5.62 19.76 1.23
C GLY A 190 -7.00 19.39 1.76
N ASN A 191 -7.16 18.24 2.41
CA ASN A 191 -8.42 17.87 3.06
C ASN A 191 -8.79 18.81 4.20
N VAL A 192 -7.81 19.20 5.03
CA VAL A 192 -8.00 20.13 6.16
C VAL A 192 -8.45 21.53 5.68
N ALA A 193 -7.82 22.03 4.61
CA ALA A 193 -8.18 23.32 4.03
C ALA A 193 -9.67 23.40 3.63
N LEU A 194 -10.24 22.31 3.15
CA LEU A 194 -11.62 22.24 2.67
C LEU A 194 -12.67 21.89 3.75
N TRP A 195 -12.31 21.73 5.02
CA TRP A 195 -13.30 21.47 6.07
C TRP A 195 -14.40 22.52 6.17
N GLY A 196 -14.05 23.82 5.97
CA GLY A 196 -15.04 24.89 5.97
C GLY A 196 -16.04 24.78 4.83
N VAL A 197 -15.59 24.40 3.64
CA VAL A 197 -16.44 24.14 2.47
C VAL A 197 -17.35 22.93 2.71
N ASP A 198 -16.80 21.86 3.32
CA ASP A 198 -17.58 20.69 3.69
C ASP A 198 -18.72 21.06 4.66
N ASP A 199 -18.43 21.87 5.67
CA ASP A 199 -19.42 22.37 6.62
C ASP A 199 -20.47 23.25 5.94
N PHE A 200 -20.04 24.19 5.10
CA PHE A 200 -20.90 25.09 4.36
C PHE A 200 -21.90 24.33 3.48
N ILE A 201 -21.43 23.41 2.65
CA ILE A 201 -22.32 22.64 1.76
C ILE A 201 -23.27 21.76 2.58
N LYS A 202 -22.78 21.08 3.62
CA LYS A 202 -23.57 20.15 4.41
C LYS A 202 -24.59 20.80 5.33
N HIS A 203 -24.21 21.87 6.04
CA HIS A 203 -25.02 22.45 7.12
C HIS A 203 -25.81 23.68 6.71
N GLU A 204 -25.25 24.51 5.82
CA GLU A 204 -25.92 25.73 5.35
C GLU A 204 -26.70 25.49 4.06
N LEU A 205 -26.13 24.81 3.07
CA LEU A 205 -26.86 24.50 1.84
C LEU A 205 -27.74 23.25 1.98
N LYS A 206 -27.38 22.34 2.90
CA LYS A 206 -28.08 21.07 3.19
C LYS A 206 -28.27 20.18 1.97
N LEU A 207 -27.36 20.28 1.00
CA LEU A 207 -27.40 19.51 -0.24
C LEU A 207 -26.55 18.24 -0.15
N PRO A 208 -27.01 17.15 -0.75
CA PRO A 208 -26.22 15.94 -0.89
C PRO A 208 -25.02 16.19 -1.80
N TYR A 209 -23.85 15.82 -1.29
CA TYR A 209 -22.64 16.04 -2.06
C TYR A 209 -21.54 15.00 -1.78
N VAL A 210 -20.61 14.88 -2.72
CA VAL A 210 -19.43 14.00 -2.69
C VAL A 210 -18.21 14.82 -3.06
N ARG A 211 -17.10 14.61 -2.34
CA ARG A 211 -15.82 15.24 -2.64
C ARG A 211 -14.71 14.21 -2.85
N TYR A 212 -13.94 14.41 -3.88
CA TYR A 212 -12.69 13.71 -4.09
C TYR A 212 -11.57 14.75 -4.27
N ASN A 213 -10.87 15.06 -3.20
CA ASN A 213 -9.90 16.16 -3.13
C ASN A 213 -10.58 17.50 -3.47
N ASP A 214 -10.20 18.15 -4.55
CA ASP A 214 -10.75 19.39 -5.11
C ASP A 214 -11.97 19.19 -6.04
N ASP A 215 -12.27 17.96 -6.40
CA ASP A 215 -13.36 17.55 -7.29
C ASP A 215 -14.65 17.34 -6.47
N MET A 216 -15.67 18.19 -6.63
CA MET A 216 -16.91 18.18 -5.87
C MET A 216 -18.12 17.93 -6.76
N VAL A 217 -19.03 17.09 -6.31
CA VAL A 217 -20.28 16.75 -7.00
C VAL A 217 -21.45 16.97 -6.06
N ILE A 218 -22.32 17.93 -6.36
CA ILE A 218 -23.52 18.28 -5.60
C ILE A 218 -24.73 17.85 -6.43
N ALA A 219 -25.80 17.36 -5.79
CA ALA A 219 -27.00 16.88 -6.47
C ALA A 219 -28.27 17.54 -5.91
N SER A 220 -29.27 17.73 -6.78
CA SER A 220 -30.61 18.13 -6.41
C SER A 220 -31.64 17.70 -7.48
N ASN A 221 -32.93 17.68 -7.11
CA ASN A 221 -34.01 17.53 -8.06
C ASN A 221 -34.43 18.84 -8.73
N ASP A 222 -34.02 19.98 -8.15
CA ASP A 222 -34.25 21.31 -8.71
C ASP A 222 -32.96 21.91 -9.27
N LYS A 223 -32.97 22.25 -10.57
CA LYS A 223 -31.88 22.93 -11.24
C LYS A 223 -31.60 24.32 -10.70
N SER A 224 -32.66 25.06 -10.31
CA SER A 224 -32.52 26.42 -9.80
C SER A 224 -31.81 26.44 -8.45
N GLU A 225 -32.08 25.45 -7.60
CA GLU A 225 -31.40 25.27 -6.33
C GLU A 225 -29.88 25.03 -6.54
N LEU A 226 -29.49 24.18 -7.51
CA LEU A 226 -28.08 23.97 -7.84
C LEU A 226 -27.41 25.23 -8.43
N VAL A 227 -28.11 26.04 -9.19
CA VAL A 227 -27.57 27.32 -9.68
C VAL A 227 -27.26 28.24 -8.49
N LYS A 228 -28.21 28.42 -7.55
CA LYS A 228 -28.01 29.22 -6.33
C LYS A 228 -26.88 28.63 -5.47
N ALA A 229 -26.86 27.31 -5.27
CA ALA A 229 -25.84 26.64 -4.50
C ALA A 229 -24.45 26.84 -5.11
N ARG A 230 -24.29 26.70 -6.42
CA ARG A 230 -23.05 26.93 -7.14
C ARG A 230 -22.50 28.34 -6.92
N GLU A 231 -23.33 29.36 -7.03
CA GLU A 231 -22.90 30.75 -6.81
C GLU A 231 -22.53 30.99 -5.33
N ARG A 232 -23.30 30.43 -4.39
CA ARG A 232 -22.97 30.53 -2.96
C ARG A 232 -21.66 29.82 -2.62
N VAL A 233 -21.38 28.62 -3.18
CA VAL A 233 -20.09 27.94 -2.99
C VAL A 233 -18.96 28.72 -3.62
N ARG A 234 -19.18 29.35 -4.80
CA ARG A 234 -18.20 30.22 -5.45
C ARG A 234 -17.86 31.43 -4.56
N GLY A 235 -18.84 32.12 -4.06
CA GLY A 235 -18.67 33.26 -3.14
C GLY A 235 -17.90 32.82 -1.88
N TYR A 236 -18.34 31.77 -1.23
CA TYR A 236 -17.69 31.24 -0.04
C TYR A 236 -16.20 30.91 -0.29
N LEU A 237 -15.87 30.19 -1.37
CA LEU A 237 -14.50 29.85 -1.69
C LEU A 237 -13.63 31.07 -1.99
N TRP A 238 -14.19 32.07 -2.70
CA TRP A 238 -13.48 33.30 -3.01
C TRP A 238 -13.22 34.13 -1.76
N GLU A 239 -14.26 34.39 -0.97
CA GLU A 239 -14.20 35.27 0.21
C GLU A 239 -13.36 34.67 1.34
N THR A 240 -13.45 33.34 1.55
CA THR A 240 -12.78 32.69 2.68
C THR A 240 -11.39 32.18 2.36
N MET A 241 -11.11 31.83 1.10
CA MET A 241 -9.91 31.11 0.70
C MET A 241 -9.20 31.68 -0.54
N GLY A 242 -9.80 32.62 -1.25
CA GLY A 242 -9.28 33.13 -2.53
C GLY A 242 -9.28 32.11 -3.68
N LEU A 243 -10.09 31.06 -3.56
CA LEU A 243 -10.12 29.96 -4.54
C LEU A 243 -11.17 30.18 -5.62
N THR A 244 -10.86 29.74 -6.84
CA THR A 244 -11.73 29.79 -8.01
C THR A 244 -11.93 28.41 -8.63
N PHE A 245 -12.91 28.28 -9.52
CA PHE A 245 -13.17 27.03 -10.24
C PHE A 245 -12.49 26.98 -11.61
N SER A 246 -11.90 25.82 -11.92
CA SER A 246 -11.48 25.44 -13.27
C SER A 246 -12.66 24.86 -14.06
N LYS A 247 -13.59 24.19 -13.37
CA LYS A 247 -14.85 23.66 -13.91
C LYS A 247 -15.99 23.95 -12.97
N SER A 248 -17.11 24.40 -13.56
CA SER A 248 -18.32 24.68 -12.82
C SER A 248 -19.51 24.54 -13.78
N TYR A 249 -20.15 23.37 -13.78
CA TYR A 249 -21.30 23.13 -14.65
C TYR A 249 -22.39 22.30 -13.99
N ILE A 250 -23.62 22.51 -14.44
CA ILE A 250 -24.79 21.75 -14.01
C ILE A 250 -25.33 20.97 -15.21
N LYS A 251 -25.62 19.68 -14.98
CA LYS A 251 -26.16 18.78 -16.00
C LYS A 251 -27.36 18.00 -15.46
N ASN A 252 -28.26 17.62 -16.36
CA ASN A 252 -29.24 16.59 -16.08
C ASN A 252 -28.54 15.23 -15.97
N THR A 253 -28.98 14.38 -15.04
CA THR A 253 -28.40 13.06 -14.81
C THR A 253 -28.47 12.12 -16.03
N ARG A 254 -29.38 12.38 -16.97
CA ARG A 254 -29.41 11.67 -18.27
C ARG A 254 -28.22 12.01 -19.18
N GLN A 255 -27.71 13.25 -19.08
CA GLN A 255 -26.47 13.65 -19.79
C GLN A 255 -25.20 13.09 -19.10
N GLY A 256 -25.34 12.78 -17.82
CA GLY A 256 -24.30 12.19 -17.00
C GLY A 256 -23.16 13.13 -16.60
N ILE A 257 -22.30 12.59 -15.74
CA ILE A 257 -21.15 13.29 -15.17
C ILE A 257 -19.86 12.53 -15.38
N ASN A 258 -18.80 13.26 -15.71
CA ASN A 258 -17.43 12.73 -15.74
C ASN A 258 -16.72 13.07 -14.45
N ALA A 259 -16.60 12.13 -13.53
CA ALA A 259 -15.87 12.31 -12.27
C ALA A 259 -14.99 11.09 -11.98
N VAL A 260 -13.90 11.29 -11.24
CA VAL A 260 -12.96 10.27 -10.74
C VAL A 260 -12.64 9.11 -11.69
N GLY A 261 -12.49 9.40 -12.98
CA GLY A 261 -12.11 8.38 -14.00
C GLY A 261 -13.27 7.72 -14.73
N TYR A 262 -14.52 7.93 -14.31
CA TYR A 262 -15.73 7.30 -14.86
C TYR A 262 -16.69 8.32 -15.43
N HIS A 263 -17.65 7.82 -16.21
CA HIS A 263 -18.83 8.55 -16.68
C HIS A 263 -20.09 7.84 -16.20
N SER A 264 -20.89 8.50 -15.36
CA SER A 264 -22.13 7.95 -14.81
C SER A 264 -23.34 8.74 -15.29
N TYR A 265 -24.39 8.05 -15.72
CA TYR A 265 -25.62 8.66 -16.26
C TYR A 265 -26.84 7.77 -16.04
N LYS A 266 -28.05 8.35 -16.13
CA LYS A 266 -29.31 7.60 -16.23
C LYS A 266 -29.59 7.23 -17.69
N ASN A 267 -29.87 5.95 -17.94
CA ASN A 267 -30.32 5.48 -19.26
C ASN A 267 -31.81 5.82 -19.51
N ARG A 268 -32.37 5.42 -20.65
CA ARG A 268 -33.77 5.65 -21.00
C ARG A 268 -34.75 4.98 -20.01
N LYS A 269 -34.34 3.87 -19.37
CA LYS A 269 -35.11 3.15 -18.36
C LYS A 269 -34.91 3.69 -16.94
N SER A 270 -34.20 4.82 -16.81
CA SER A 270 -33.82 5.44 -15.53
C SER A 270 -32.82 4.64 -14.67
N ASP A 271 -32.22 3.57 -15.21
CA ASP A 271 -31.17 2.86 -14.53
C ASP A 271 -29.87 3.67 -14.55
N THR A 272 -29.12 3.61 -13.49
CA THR A 272 -27.80 4.25 -13.44
C THR A 272 -26.76 3.36 -14.12
N VAL A 273 -26.15 3.90 -15.16
CA VAL A 273 -25.08 3.24 -15.91
C VAL A 273 -23.78 3.98 -15.69
N THR A 274 -22.73 3.23 -15.42
CA THR A 274 -21.38 3.76 -15.31
C THR A 274 -20.48 3.11 -16.34
N ILE A 275 -19.77 3.93 -17.09
CA ILE A 275 -18.81 3.50 -18.12
C ILE A 275 -17.46 4.21 -17.93
N LEU A 276 -16.45 3.73 -18.61
CA LEU A 276 -15.16 4.40 -18.64
C LEU A 276 -15.26 5.75 -19.37
N LYS A 277 -14.50 6.74 -18.89
CA LYS A 277 -14.22 7.93 -19.70
C LYS A 277 -13.54 7.54 -21.01
N ARG A 278 -13.90 8.15 -22.13
CA ARG A 278 -13.34 7.86 -23.46
C ARG A 278 -11.80 7.88 -23.45
N LYS A 279 -11.17 8.84 -22.76
CA LYS A 279 -9.71 8.93 -22.64
C LYS A 279 -9.12 7.72 -21.91
N THR A 280 -9.75 7.26 -20.83
CA THR A 280 -9.34 6.08 -20.07
C THR A 280 -9.49 4.81 -20.89
N ALA A 281 -10.62 4.63 -21.56
CA ALA A 281 -10.86 3.49 -22.46
C ALA A 281 -9.82 3.42 -23.58
N ARG A 282 -9.50 4.58 -24.22
CA ARG A 282 -8.45 4.66 -25.24
C ARG A 282 -7.08 4.25 -24.71
N LYS A 283 -6.70 4.75 -23.51
CA LYS A 283 -5.41 4.42 -22.88
C LYS A 283 -5.32 2.91 -22.58
N ILE A 284 -6.37 2.31 -22.05
CA ILE A 284 -6.40 0.86 -21.78
C ILE A 284 -6.27 0.07 -23.08
N ARG A 285 -7.06 0.43 -24.12
CA ARG A 285 -7.03 -0.27 -25.41
C ARG A 285 -5.64 -0.22 -26.04
N LEU A 286 -5.01 0.95 -26.09
CA LEU A 286 -3.67 1.11 -26.66
C LEU A 286 -2.64 0.31 -25.86
N PHE A 287 -2.68 0.36 -24.52
CA PHE A 287 -1.77 -0.41 -23.69
C PHE A 287 -1.92 -1.92 -23.93
N VAL A 288 -3.16 -2.42 -24.00
CA VAL A 288 -3.42 -3.84 -24.24
C VAL A 288 -2.94 -4.27 -25.62
N ALA A 289 -3.14 -3.44 -26.64
CA ALA A 289 -2.69 -3.72 -28.00
C ALA A 289 -1.16 -3.69 -28.16
N GLU A 290 -0.49 -2.68 -27.58
CA GLU A 290 0.93 -2.41 -27.85
C GLU A 290 1.87 -3.06 -26.82
N LYS A 291 1.43 -3.29 -25.59
CA LYS A 291 2.29 -3.75 -24.49
C LYS A 291 1.97 -5.14 -23.98
N ALA A 292 0.68 -5.56 -24.04
CA ALA A 292 0.29 -6.92 -23.64
C ALA A 292 0.42 -7.90 -24.82
N THR A 293 1.65 -8.08 -25.28
CA THR A 293 2.02 -8.89 -26.45
C THR A 293 2.75 -10.17 -26.02
N THR A 294 2.82 -11.16 -26.91
CA THR A 294 3.61 -12.38 -26.71
C THR A 294 5.10 -12.08 -26.52
N GLU A 295 5.61 -11.01 -27.17
CA GLU A 295 6.99 -10.56 -26.98
C GLU A 295 7.26 -10.14 -25.52
N ALA A 296 6.30 -9.47 -24.89
CA ALA A 296 6.43 -9.07 -23.47
C ALA A 296 6.48 -10.28 -22.50
N LEU A 297 5.98 -11.45 -22.93
CA LEU A 297 6.03 -12.68 -22.13
C LEU A 297 7.40 -13.37 -22.18
N LYS A 298 8.26 -13.07 -23.16
CA LYS A 298 9.59 -13.67 -23.28
C LYS A 298 10.51 -13.25 -22.13
N SER A 299 10.33 -12.06 -21.57
CA SER A 299 11.14 -11.54 -20.47
C SER A 299 10.32 -11.42 -19.19
N VAL A 300 10.83 -12.02 -18.12
CA VAL A 300 10.33 -11.93 -16.74
C VAL A 300 10.06 -10.50 -16.30
N LYS A 301 11.02 -9.62 -16.52
CA LYS A 301 10.95 -8.21 -16.15
C LYS A 301 9.84 -7.47 -16.92
N SER A 302 9.72 -7.77 -18.21
CA SER A 302 8.71 -7.20 -19.09
C SER A 302 7.31 -7.71 -18.73
N ALA A 303 7.14 -9.01 -18.57
CA ALA A 303 5.87 -9.64 -18.20
C ALA A 303 5.34 -9.07 -16.87
N ASN A 304 6.17 -8.97 -15.84
CA ASN A 304 5.78 -8.39 -14.55
C ASN A 304 5.39 -6.90 -14.65
N LYS A 305 6.08 -6.14 -15.49
CA LYS A 305 5.73 -4.73 -15.73
C LYS A 305 4.33 -4.63 -16.37
N VAL A 306 4.04 -5.46 -17.34
CA VAL A 306 2.73 -5.51 -18.02
C VAL A 306 1.65 -6.00 -17.06
N LEU A 307 1.89 -7.09 -16.32
CA LEU A 307 0.95 -7.65 -15.35
C LEU A 307 0.50 -6.61 -14.30
N ARG A 308 1.44 -5.85 -13.74
CA ARG A 308 1.12 -4.79 -12.77
C ARG A 308 0.15 -3.75 -13.35
N VAL A 309 0.34 -3.36 -14.60
CA VAL A 309 -0.54 -2.38 -15.25
C VAL A 309 -1.90 -3.00 -15.60
N LEU A 310 -1.94 -4.24 -16.11
CA LEU A 310 -3.19 -4.96 -16.36
C LEU A 310 -3.99 -5.15 -15.07
N THR A 311 -3.34 -5.52 -13.95
CA THR A 311 -4.01 -5.64 -12.63
C THR A 311 -4.60 -4.30 -12.18
N SER A 312 -3.88 -3.19 -12.38
CA SER A 312 -4.41 -1.85 -12.10
C SER A 312 -5.63 -1.52 -12.97
N TYR A 313 -5.59 -1.85 -14.26
CA TYR A 313 -6.73 -1.66 -15.16
C TYR A 313 -7.90 -2.56 -14.82
N ASN A 314 -7.65 -3.81 -14.40
CA ASN A 314 -8.71 -4.70 -13.94
C ASN A 314 -9.51 -4.09 -12.78
N GLY A 315 -8.82 -3.47 -11.80
CA GLY A 315 -9.48 -2.73 -10.73
C GLY A 315 -10.39 -1.59 -11.21
N ILE A 316 -10.05 -0.95 -12.33
CA ILE A 316 -10.91 0.07 -12.95
C ILE A 316 -12.10 -0.57 -13.68
N LEU A 317 -11.84 -1.63 -14.47
CA LEU A 317 -12.83 -2.28 -15.32
C LEU A 317 -13.93 -3.00 -14.51
N THR A 318 -13.59 -3.58 -13.37
CA THR A 318 -14.55 -4.26 -12.46
C THR A 318 -15.53 -3.29 -11.79
N ASN A 319 -15.25 -1.98 -11.80
CA ASN A 319 -16.12 -0.96 -11.20
C ASN A 319 -17.01 -0.23 -12.22
N CYS A 320 -17.17 -0.72 -13.44
CA CYS A 320 -18.04 -0.09 -14.44
C CYS A 320 -18.67 -1.11 -15.40
N SER A 321 -19.73 -0.66 -16.09
CA SER A 321 -20.47 -1.46 -17.09
C SER A 321 -19.71 -1.50 -18.41
N CYS A 322 -18.69 -2.35 -18.54
CA CYS A 322 -17.81 -2.38 -19.69
C CYS A 322 -17.58 -3.79 -20.27
N LYS A 323 -18.51 -4.74 -20.07
CA LYS A 323 -18.36 -6.12 -20.55
C LYS A 323 -18.01 -6.20 -22.05
N ARG A 324 -18.75 -5.48 -22.92
CA ARG A 324 -18.45 -5.45 -24.38
C ARG A 324 -17.07 -4.87 -24.70
N PHE A 325 -16.61 -3.87 -23.93
CA PHE A 325 -15.28 -3.29 -24.10
C PHE A 325 -14.19 -4.29 -23.73
N ILE A 326 -14.35 -4.98 -22.58
CA ILE A 326 -13.45 -6.04 -22.09
C ILE A 326 -13.30 -7.14 -23.15
N GLN A 327 -14.42 -7.63 -23.69
CA GLN A 327 -14.44 -8.65 -24.76
C GLN A 327 -13.74 -8.16 -26.03
N LYS A 328 -14.04 -6.93 -26.50
CA LYS A 328 -13.47 -6.37 -27.73
C LYS A 328 -11.94 -6.24 -27.69
N ILE A 329 -11.34 -6.01 -26.54
CA ILE A 329 -9.89 -5.86 -26.39
C ILE A 329 -9.21 -7.12 -25.86
N ASP A 330 -9.96 -8.21 -25.69
CA ASP A 330 -9.50 -9.49 -25.18
C ASP A 330 -8.76 -9.38 -23.82
N PHE A 331 -9.29 -8.50 -22.96
CA PHE A 331 -8.59 -8.09 -21.75
C PHE A 331 -8.39 -9.25 -20.74
N ASN A 332 -9.43 -10.05 -20.51
CA ASN A 332 -9.38 -11.13 -19.51
C ASN A 332 -8.37 -12.21 -19.91
N ASN A 333 -8.42 -12.69 -21.15
CA ASN A 333 -7.49 -13.70 -21.65
C ASN A 333 -6.04 -13.19 -21.54
N LYS A 334 -5.80 -11.93 -21.92
CA LYS A 334 -4.47 -11.33 -21.77
C LYS A 334 -4.05 -11.20 -20.31
N LEU A 335 -4.95 -10.74 -19.41
CA LEU A 335 -4.65 -10.67 -17.97
C LEU A 335 -4.28 -12.04 -17.41
N ASP A 336 -5.06 -13.08 -17.74
CA ASP A 336 -4.85 -14.43 -17.24
C ASP A 336 -3.58 -15.06 -17.82
N LEU A 337 -3.27 -14.82 -19.10
CA LEU A 337 -2.00 -15.23 -19.70
C LEU A 337 -0.78 -14.64 -18.95
N PHE A 338 -0.84 -13.35 -18.61
CA PHE A 338 0.24 -12.71 -17.85
C PHE A 338 0.29 -13.15 -16.38
N LYS A 339 -0.85 -13.53 -15.77
CA LYS A 339 -0.87 -14.15 -14.43
C LYS A 339 -0.23 -15.54 -14.45
N ILE A 340 -0.64 -16.40 -15.41
CA ILE A 340 -0.07 -17.75 -15.58
C ILE A 340 1.44 -17.64 -15.75
N ARG A 341 1.93 -16.75 -16.62
CA ARG A 341 3.36 -16.54 -16.77
C ARG A 341 4.04 -16.05 -15.50
N GLY A 342 3.38 -15.21 -14.72
CA GLY A 342 3.84 -14.78 -13.39
C GLY A 342 3.94 -15.96 -12.41
N HIS A 343 2.96 -16.86 -12.40
CA HIS A 343 2.96 -18.08 -11.57
C HIS A 343 4.01 -19.09 -12.06
N GLU A 344 4.12 -19.33 -13.35
CA GLU A 344 5.18 -20.19 -13.92
C GLU A 344 6.57 -19.71 -13.54
N MET A 345 6.76 -18.39 -13.47
CA MET A 345 8.03 -17.82 -13.03
C MET A 345 8.31 -18.04 -11.54
N ILE A 346 7.29 -17.94 -10.68
CA ILE A 346 7.44 -18.28 -9.25
C ILE A 346 7.80 -19.79 -9.17
N LYS A 347 7.12 -20.61 -9.94
CA LYS A 347 7.40 -22.05 -10.06
C LYS A 347 8.83 -22.31 -10.59
N GLN A 348 9.25 -21.66 -11.68
CA GLN A 348 10.63 -21.78 -12.20
C GLN A 348 11.69 -21.29 -11.22
N ILE A 349 11.43 -20.20 -10.48
CA ILE A 349 12.31 -19.75 -9.40
C ILE A 349 12.34 -20.80 -8.29
N THR A 350 11.21 -21.37 -7.94
CA THR A 350 11.10 -22.45 -6.97
C THR A 350 11.81 -23.72 -7.47
N ASP A 351 11.61 -24.08 -8.74
CA ASP A 351 12.23 -25.23 -9.39
C ASP A 351 13.74 -25.03 -9.59
N PHE A 352 14.21 -23.81 -9.88
CA PHE A 352 15.63 -23.47 -9.91
C PHE A 352 16.30 -23.67 -8.53
N TYR A 353 15.60 -23.34 -7.44
CA TYR A 353 16.07 -23.63 -6.09
C TYR A 353 15.96 -25.09 -5.71
N ASN A 354 15.12 -25.86 -6.40
CA ASN A 354 14.93 -27.28 -6.09
C ASN A 354 15.92 -28.20 -6.79
N ASN A 355 16.60 -27.76 -7.85
CA ASN A 355 17.51 -28.59 -8.68
C ASN A 355 17.02 -30.04 -8.89
N GLY A 356 15.70 -30.24 -8.91
CA GLY A 356 15.08 -31.56 -9.12
C GLY A 356 15.19 -32.56 -7.98
N ILE A 357 15.77 -32.21 -6.82
CA ILE A 357 16.04 -33.16 -5.71
C ILE A 357 14.91 -33.17 -4.68
N LEU A 358 14.42 -31.99 -4.25
CA LEU A 358 13.36 -31.89 -3.26
C LEU A 358 12.03 -31.41 -3.89
N THR A 359 10.97 -32.20 -3.71
CA THR A 359 9.61 -31.93 -4.19
C THR A 359 8.68 -31.58 -3.01
N GLY A 360 7.46 -31.16 -3.29
CA GLY A 360 6.45 -30.85 -2.30
C GLY A 360 5.95 -29.39 -2.34
N GLU A 361 4.80 -29.15 -1.72
CA GLU A 361 4.20 -27.82 -1.61
C GLU A 361 5.01 -26.91 -0.69
N THR A 362 5.20 -25.66 -1.08
CA THR A 362 5.95 -24.69 -0.27
C THR A 362 5.06 -24.04 0.77
N LEU A 363 5.43 -24.16 2.03
CA LEU A 363 4.79 -23.51 3.18
C LEU A 363 5.73 -22.50 3.84
N THR A 364 5.20 -21.62 4.68
CA THR A 364 6.01 -20.75 5.55
C THR A 364 6.19 -21.39 6.92
N ILE A 365 7.29 -21.02 7.60
CA ILE A 365 7.55 -21.52 8.95
C ILE A 365 6.42 -21.13 9.91
N GLU A 366 5.88 -19.92 9.75
CA GLU A 366 4.76 -19.44 10.55
C GLU A 366 3.51 -20.31 10.42
N THR A 367 3.31 -20.92 9.25
CA THR A 367 2.17 -21.81 8.98
C THR A 367 2.31 -23.16 9.69
N VAL A 368 3.54 -23.65 9.85
CA VAL A 368 3.80 -25.00 10.38
C VAL A 368 4.42 -25.02 11.78
N ALA A 369 4.62 -23.84 12.38
CA ALA A 369 5.20 -23.77 13.73
C ALA A 369 4.33 -24.50 14.78
N GLY A 370 4.94 -25.33 15.57
CA GLY A 370 4.29 -26.16 16.60
C GLY A 370 3.65 -27.45 16.09
N LEU A 371 3.65 -27.70 14.79
CA LEU A 371 3.18 -28.97 14.25
C LEU A 371 4.25 -30.05 14.35
N HIS A 372 3.84 -31.30 14.62
CA HIS A 372 4.69 -32.45 14.48
C HIS A 372 4.97 -32.73 13.01
N ILE A 373 6.24 -32.72 12.63
CA ILE A 373 6.67 -32.97 11.27
C ILE A 373 7.69 -34.11 11.23
N TYR A 374 7.73 -34.81 10.09
CA TYR A 374 8.74 -35.82 9.79
C TYR A 374 9.60 -35.35 8.63
N ILE A 375 10.84 -34.99 8.90
CA ILE A 375 11.79 -34.53 7.88
C ILE A 375 12.18 -35.69 6.98
N SER A 376 11.98 -35.50 5.67
CA SER A 376 12.27 -36.50 4.63
C SER A 376 13.40 -36.09 3.68
N GLY A 377 13.94 -34.88 3.85
CA GLY A 377 15.05 -34.43 3.03
C GLY A 377 15.50 -33.03 3.42
N ILE A 378 16.78 -32.76 3.23
CA ILE A 378 17.42 -31.47 3.45
C ILE A 378 18.33 -31.15 2.28
N GLN A 379 18.26 -29.89 1.84
CA GLN A 379 19.17 -29.35 0.84
C GLN A 379 19.66 -27.99 1.27
N GLN A 380 20.95 -27.73 1.10
CA GLN A 380 21.53 -26.41 1.33
C GLN A 380 22.04 -25.80 0.04
N THR A 381 21.78 -24.53 -0.16
CA THR A 381 22.21 -23.79 -1.35
C THR A 381 22.77 -22.42 -0.96
N LYS A 382 23.49 -21.78 -1.89
CA LYS A 382 23.97 -20.41 -1.68
C LYS A 382 22.79 -19.42 -1.59
N ASN A 383 22.76 -18.63 -0.53
CA ASN A 383 21.75 -17.59 -0.37
C ASN A 383 22.07 -16.40 -1.29
N LYS A 384 21.26 -16.20 -2.33
CA LYS A 384 21.44 -15.08 -3.29
C LYS A 384 21.29 -13.68 -2.70
N TYR A 385 20.71 -13.56 -1.51
CA TYR A 385 20.58 -12.29 -0.81
C TYR A 385 21.71 -12.02 0.19
N TYR A 386 22.66 -12.96 0.30
CA TYR A 386 23.88 -12.78 1.07
C TYR A 386 24.88 -11.93 0.27
N HIS A 387 25.41 -10.89 0.90
CA HIS A 387 26.42 -10.03 0.32
C HIS A 387 27.52 -9.78 1.35
N GLU A 388 28.76 -9.93 0.91
CA GLU A 388 29.95 -9.50 1.61
C GLU A 388 30.40 -8.16 1.03
N TYR A 389 30.89 -7.28 1.88
CA TYR A 389 31.47 -6.01 1.46
C TYR A 389 32.68 -5.67 2.36
N ILE A 390 33.59 -4.89 1.82
CA ILE A 390 34.77 -4.43 2.56
C ILE A 390 34.46 -3.02 3.06
N CYS A 391 34.55 -2.80 4.37
CA CYS A 391 34.52 -1.48 4.97
C CYS A 391 35.91 -1.14 5.54
N GLU A 392 36.22 0.13 5.58
CA GLU A 392 37.45 0.64 6.16
C GLU A 392 37.10 1.20 7.55
N GLU A 393 37.65 0.62 8.60
CA GLU A 393 37.44 1.04 9.96
C GLU A 393 38.82 1.21 10.63
N ASN A 394 39.11 2.42 11.11
CA ASN A 394 40.43 2.78 11.70
C ASN A 394 41.66 2.52 10.80
N GLY A 395 41.50 2.61 9.47
CA GLY A 395 42.56 2.36 8.50
C GLY A 395 42.77 0.88 8.14
N GLU A 396 41.97 -0.04 8.69
CA GLU A 396 42.00 -1.45 8.34
C GLU A 396 40.79 -1.82 7.47
N LYS A 397 41.03 -2.65 6.44
CA LYS A 397 39.99 -3.20 5.57
C LYS A 397 39.36 -4.43 6.23
N LEU A 398 38.17 -4.26 6.78
CA LEU A 398 37.40 -5.31 7.40
C LEU A 398 36.34 -5.87 6.44
N LYS A 399 36.24 -7.20 6.37
CA LYS A 399 35.19 -7.90 5.62
C LYS A 399 33.92 -7.96 6.47
N GLN A 400 32.88 -7.30 6.03
CA GLN A 400 31.57 -7.33 6.69
C GLN A 400 30.52 -8.00 5.81
N THR A 401 29.41 -8.40 6.41
CA THR A 401 28.29 -9.02 5.73
C THR A 401 27.02 -8.20 5.93
N ASN A 402 26.04 -8.40 5.07
CA ASN A 402 24.72 -7.76 5.21
C ASN A 402 23.84 -8.37 6.32
N GLY A 403 24.42 -9.13 7.25
CA GLY A 403 23.70 -9.79 8.36
C GLY A 403 22.82 -10.97 7.93
N LYS A 404 22.88 -11.41 6.68
CA LYS A 404 22.19 -12.60 6.20
C LYS A 404 23.09 -13.82 6.23
N ASN A 405 22.49 -14.98 6.44
CA ASN A 405 23.24 -16.24 6.34
C ASN A 405 23.65 -16.50 4.88
N PRO A 406 24.91 -16.88 4.59
CA PRO A 406 25.36 -17.26 3.25
C PRO A 406 24.62 -18.49 2.69
N THR A 407 24.08 -19.32 3.57
CA THR A 407 23.40 -20.57 3.22
C THR A 407 21.89 -20.43 3.35
N LEU A 408 21.17 -20.94 2.36
CA LEU A 408 19.73 -21.13 2.38
C LEU A 408 19.44 -22.62 2.52
N SER A 409 18.71 -23.00 3.57
CA SER A 409 18.28 -24.38 3.80
C SER A 409 16.87 -24.61 3.28
N VAL A 410 16.68 -25.72 2.58
CA VAL A 410 15.37 -26.22 2.15
C VAL A 410 15.12 -27.50 2.94
N ILE A 411 14.04 -27.54 3.71
CA ILE A 411 13.65 -28.69 4.52
C ILE A 411 12.37 -29.27 3.93
N GLN A 412 12.41 -30.52 3.54
CA GLN A 412 11.27 -31.28 3.04
C GLN A 412 10.73 -32.17 4.15
N PHE A 413 9.41 -32.21 4.34
CA PHE A 413 8.80 -32.93 5.44
C PHE A 413 7.37 -33.36 5.14
N TYR A 414 6.88 -34.34 5.94
CA TYR A 414 5.48 -34.71 6.07
C TYR A 414 4.92 -34.13 7.37
N ILE A 415 3.62 -33.76 7.37
CA ILE A 415 2.94 -33.37 8.61
C ILE A 415 2.27 -34.60 9.19
N ALA A 416 2.51 -34.86 10.48
CA ALA A 416 1.85 -35.95 11.18
C ALA A 416 0.36 -35.68 11.34
N ALA A 417 -0.48 -36.38 10.61
CA ALA A 417 -1.93 -36.30 10.76
C ALA A 417 -2.35 -37.15 11.97
N LYS A 418 -2.88 -36.51 13.01
CA LYS A 418 -3.69 -37.00 14.13
C LYS A 418 -3.28 -38.26 14.94
N GLU A 419 -2.33 -39.10 14.49
CA GLU A 419 -1.96 -40.32 15.20
C GLU A 419 -0.45 -40.50 15.23
N HIS A 420 0.09 -40.60 16.47
CA HIS A 420 1.55 -40.70 16.72
C HIS A 420 2.18 -42.04 16.38
N ASP A 421 1.38 -43.03 15.97
CA ASP A 421 1.82 -44.45 15.87
C ASP A 421 1.85 -45.01 14.45
N LYS A 422 1.89 -44.18 13.42
CA LYS A 422 2.08 -44.71 12.04
C LYS A 422 3.49 -45.05 11.78
N GLU A 423 3.71 -46.27 11.26
CA GLU A 423 5.03 -46.68 10.75
C GLU A 423 5.49 -45.74 9.62
N GLU A 424 6.80 -45.51 9.54
CA GLU A 424 7.45 -44.62 8.57
C GLU A 424 7.00 -44.86 7.12
N LYS A 425 6.75 -46.11 6.77
CA LYS A 425 6.24 -46.53 5.46
C LYS A 425 4.84 -45.95 5.19
N GLN A 426 3.94 -45.96 6.19
CA GLN A 426 2.59 -45.43 6.05
C GLN A 426 2.58 -43.90 5.96
N ILE A 427 3.52 -43.21 6.62
CA ILE A 427 3.69 -41.77 6.52
C ILE A 427 4.10 -41.40 5.10
N ARG A 428 5.02 -42.12 4.50
CA ARG A 428 5.50 -41.89 3.12
C ARG A 428 4.43 -42.18 2.07
N GLU A 429 3.61 -43.20 2.27
CA GLU A 429 2.57 -43.63 1.31
C GLU A 429 1.31 -42.76 1.38
N SER A 430 0.93 -42.25 2.56
CA SER A 430 -0.31 -41.51 2.79
C SER A 430 -0.12 -40.02 3.05
N GLY A 431 1.10 -39.57 3.32
CA GLY A 431 1.38 -38.19 3.68
C GLY A 431 1.62 -37.27 2.47
N LYS A 432 1.01 -36.08 2.50
CA LYS A 432 1.35 -35.01 1.55
C LYS A 432 2.70 -34.42 1.89
N LEU A 433 3.55 -34.23 0.88
CA LEU A 433 4.89 -33.74 1.03
C LEU A 433 4.91 -32.22 0.95
N TYR A 434 5.57 -31.59 1.93
CA TYR A 434 5.74 -30.16 2.04
C TYR A 434 7.21 -29.74 2.11
N LYS A 435 7.50 -28.46 1.92
CA LYS A 435 8.84 -27.90 2.10
C LYS A 435 8.81 -26.47 2.61
N VAL A 436 9.88 -26.09 3.30
CA VAL A 436 10.11 -24.75 3.85
C VAL A 436 11.48 -24.26 3.41
N PHE A 437 11.61 -22.98 3.14
CA PHE A 437 12.88 -22.31 2.87
C PHE A 437 13.25 -21.41 4.05
N SER A 438 14.47 -21.53 4.54
CA SER A 438 14.98 -20.70 5.61
C SER A 438 16.44 -20.36 5.48
N SER A 439 16.80 -19.12 5.77
CA SER A 439 18.18 -18.66 5.94
C SER A 439 18.49 -18.31 7.40
N ALA A 440 17.63 -18.68 8.35
CA ALA A 440 17.90 -18.52 9.76
C ALA A 440 19.08 -19.40 10.19
N TYR A 441 20.00 -18.84 10.97
CA TYR A 441 21.19 -19.56 11.43
C TYR A 441 20.86 -20.83 12.22
N SER A 442 19.86 -20.77 13.11
CA SER A 442 19.41 -21.93 13.92
C SER A 442 18.91 -23.08 13.03
N ILE A 443 18.11 -22.78 12.00
CA ILE A 443 17.61 -23.79 11.07
C ILE A 443 18.74 -24.30 10.15
N THR A 444 19.65 -23.43 9.71
CA THR A 444 20.78 -23.82 8.88
C THR A 444 21.74 -24.74 9.65
N ASN A 445 22.00 -24.45 10.92
CA ASN A 445 22.83 -25.28 11.78
C ASN A 445 22.17 -26.64 12.07
N ALA A 446 20.86 -26.67 12.32
CA ALA A 446 20.12 -27.92 12.46
C ALA A 446 20.14 -28.76 11.18
N ALA A 447 19.99 -28.12 10.03
CA ALA A 447 20.09 -28.76 8.72
C ALA A 447 21.51 -29.34 8.48
N GLU A 448 22.57 -28.59 8.86
CA GLU A 448 23.95 -29.06 8.75
C GLU A 448 24.20 -30.26 9.66
N ALA A 449 23.67 -30.29 10.87
CA ALA A 449 23.77 -31.41 11.78
C ALA A 449 23.09 -32.71 11.26
N MET A 450 22.12 -32.55 10.36
CA MET A 450 21.36 -33.66 9.76
C MET A 450 21.86 -34.07 8.36
N LYS A 451 22.92 -33.46 7.84
CA LYS A 451 23.39 -33.70 6.46
C LYS A 451 23.77 -35.14 6.13
N ASP A 452 24.22 -35.85 7.13
CA ASP A 452 24.70 -37.26 6.98
C ASP A 452 23.57 -38.29 7.20
N ILE A 453 22.33 -37.86 7.44
CA ILE A 453 21.17 -38.73 7.61
C ILE A 453 20.72 -39.26 6.26
N ASP A 454 20.60 -40.60 6.14
CA ASP A 454 19.98 -41.24 4.99
C ASP A 454 18.44 -41.09 5.02
N PHE A 455 17.95 -39.99 4.46
CA PHE A 455 16.51 -39.68 4.40
C PHE A 455 15.72 -40.62 3.45
N LYS A 456 16.38 -41.51 2.68
CA LYS A 456 15.66 -42.53 1.91
C LYS A 456 15.09 -43.59 2.82
N ASN A 457 15.81 -43.89 3.90
CA ASN A 457 15.45 -44.95 4.84
C ASN A 457 14.98 -44.46 6.20
N ASN A 458 15.20 -43.19 6.55
CA ASN A 458 14.88 -42.65 7.86
C ASN A 458 14.10 -41.33 7.73
N LEU A 459 13.09 -41.11 8.62
CA LEU A 459 12.44 -39.83 8.84
C LEU A 459 12.88 -39.28 10.19
N VAL A 460 13.09 -37.97 10.27
CA VAL A 460 13.45 -37.30 11.54
C VAL A 460 12.23 -36.57 12.10
N SER A 461 11.80 -36.96 13.28
CA SER A 461 10.74 -36.33 14.02
C SER A 461 11.20 -34.98 14.56
N ALA A 462 10.51 -33.91 14.18
CA ALA A 462 10.86 -32.54 14.54
C ALA A 462 9.65 -31.61 14.59
N MET A 463 9.87 -30.38 15.02
CA MET A 463 8.92 -29.29 14.87
C MET A 463 9.63 -27.96 14.64
N PHE A 464 8.97 -27.04 13.93
CA PHE A 464 9.40 -25.65 13.89
C PHE A 464 8.87 -24.92 15.09
N THR A 465 9.73 -24.17 15.79
CA THR A 465 9.35 -23.31 16.89
C THR A 465 9.63 -21.85 16.55
N LYS A 466 9.02 -20.95 17.28
CA LYS A 466 9.28 -19.51 17.19
C LYS A 466 9.65 -19.01 18.57
N SER A 467 10.94 -18.91 18.84
CA SER A 467 11.47 -18.29 20.04
C SER A 467 11.79 -16.82 19.73
N GLY A 468 10.94 -15.92 20.24
CA GLY A 468 11.08 -14.48 19.96
C GLY A 468 10.93 -14.14 18.47
N LYS A 469 11.99 -13.57 17.86
CA LYS A 469 12.01 -13.15 16.43
C LYS A 469 12.60 -14.20 15.49
N HIS A 470 13.15 -15.29 16.01
CA HIS A 470 13.90 -16.26 15.23
C HIS A 470 13.18 -17.61 15.20
N PRO A 471 12.99 -18.20 14.00
CA PRO A 471 12.49 -19.55 13.89
C PRO A 471 13.60 -20.56 14.19
N GLU A 472 13.24 -21.67 14.84
CA GLU A 472 14.13 -22.77 15.19
C GLU A 472 13.53 -24.09 14.72
N LEU A 473 14.37 -25.08 14.42
CA LEU A 473 13.99 -26.45 14.17
C LEU A 473 14.52 -27.29 15.33
N VAL A 474 13.62 -27.91 16.07
CA VAL A 474 13.93 -28.67 17.27
C VAL A 474 13.28 -30.05 17.23
N PRO A 475 13.75 -31.03 18.03
CA PRO A 475 13.05 -32.29 18.23
C PRO A 475 11.60 -32.05 18.65
N TYR A 476 10.69 -32.92 18.23
CA TYR A 476 9.28 -32.77 18.56
C TYR A 476 9.03 -32.99 20.06
N GLU A 477 8.32 -32.07 20.71
CA GLU A 477 7.82 -32.16 22.07
C GLU A 477 6.29 -32.10 22.04
N SER A 478 5.63 -33.15 22.52
CA SER A 478 4.16 -33.34 22.40
C SER A 478 3.34 -32.25 23.10
N ASP A 479 3.84 -31.62 24.13
CA ASP A 479 3.16 -30.59 24.93
C ASP A 479 3.55 -29.15 24.54
N TYR A 480 4.48 -28.96 23.61
CA TYR A 480 4.95 -27.64 23.21
C TYR A 480 3.84 -26.74 22.69
N ALA A 481 3.00 -27.25 21.80
CA ALA A 481 1.89 -26.50 21.22
C ALA A 481 0.90 -26.05 22.29
N GLN A 482 0.57 -26.93 23.22
CA GLN A 482 -0.32 -26.62 24.35
C GLN A 482 0.28 -25.56 25.27
N LYS A 483 1.56 -25.69 25.65
CA LYS A 483 2.28 -24.70 26.47
C LYS A 483 2.34 -23.31 25.83
N LYS A 484 2.33 -23.22 24.50
CA LYS A 484 2.39 -21.96 23.75
C LYS A 484 1.04 -21.46 23.24
N GLY A 485 -0.07 -22.15 23.53
CA GLY A 485 -1.41 -21.77 23.08
C GLY A 485 -1.57 -21.83 21.56
N ILE A 486 -0.86 -22.73 20.86
CA ILE A 486 -0.93 -22.89 19.41
C ILE A 486 -2.11 -23.81 19.08
N ASP A 487 -3.08 -23.31 18.30
CA ASP A 487 -4.19 -24.11 17.79
C ASP A 487 -3.74 -24.98 16.60
N THR A 488 -3.17 -26.13 16.92
CA THR A 488 -2.69 -27.09 15.91
C THR A 488 -3.85 -27.70 15.10
N ALA A 489 -5.04 -27.88 15.71
CA ALA A 489 -6.21 -28.42 15.02
C ALA A 489 -6.73 -27.44 13.95
N GLY A 490 -6.84 -26.15 14.28
CA GLY A 490 -7.24 -25.10 13.35
C GLY A 490 -6.23 -24.90 12.21
N VAL A 491 -4.92 -25.06 12.49
CA VAL A 491 -3.88 -25.00 11.44
C VAL A 491 -4.01 -26.21 10.50
N LEU A 492 -4.19 -27.42 11.01
CA LEU A 492 -4.38 -28.62 10.20
C LEU A 492 -5.63 -28.53 9.32
N GLN A 493 -6.75 -28.04 9.85
CA GLN A 493 -7.98 -27.83 9.10
C GLN A 493 -7.80 -26.82 7.94
N LYS A 494 -7.06 -25.74 8.17
CA LYS A 494 -6.70 -24.77 7.10
C LYS A 494 -5.86 -25.41 6.00
N LEU A 495 -4.90 -26.25 6.35
CA LEU A 495 -4.07 -26.97 5.38
C LEU A 495 -4.87 -27.97 4.57
N GLU A 496 -5.83 -28.67 5.18
CA GLU A 496 -6.76 -29.57 4.48
C GLU A 496 -7.66 -28.82 3.50
N THR A 497 -8.16 -27.64 3.89
CA THR A 497 -8.98 -26.77 3.01
C THR A 497 -8.20 -26.26 1.81
N ILE A 498 -6.92 -25.89 1.99
CA ILE A 498 -6.02 -25.48 0.91
C ILE A 498 -5.75 -26.68 -0.03
N ALA A 499 -5.57 -27.86 0.53
CA ALA A 499 -5.33 -29.08 -0.24
C ALA A 499 -6.53 -29.54 -1.07
N ALA A 500 -7.75 -29.27 -0.61
CA ALA A 500 -9.00 -29.60 -1.33
C ALA A 500 -9.31 -28.59 -2.45
N ALA A 501 -8.72 -27.41 -2.42
CA ALA A 501 -8.92 -26.34 -3.41
C ALA A 501 -7.85 -26.30 -4.51
N SER A 502 -6.82 -27.14 -4.42
CA SER A 502 -5.73 -27.35 -5.40
C SER A 502 -5.90 -28.66 -6.16
#